data_3ff18a664206cbf2bf9c0f76dbe42a3b
#
_entry.id   3ff18a664206cbf2bf9c0f76dbe42a3b
#
_cell.length_a   1.000
_cell.length_b   1.000
_cell.length_c   1.000
_cell.angle_alpha   90.00
_cell.angle_beta   90.00
_cell.angle_gamma   90.00
#
_symmetry.space_group_name_H-M   'P 1'
#
loop_
_entity.id
_entity.type
_entity.pdbx_description
1 polymer ?
#
loop_
_entity_poly.entity_id
_entity_poly.type
_entity_poly.pdbx_seq_one_letter_code
_entity_poly.pdbx_strand_id
1 'polypeptide(L)'
;MLSETNLKVVNIKKNYKGTSAINGVSFTVNKGDILSIIGPSGAGKSSLLRNIIQIEEPDYGEVYIDNEVLFCKREGEKSLNILHSDFMKRKEKIGMIFQHFNLFPHKTALENIIEAPIIVKKHNRDEAVEEALKLLDSVGLKHKKDSYPNELSGGQKQRVAIARALAMKPEILLCDEPTSALDPELIGEVLTVLKELAKEKMTMIIVSHEMSFVYELSTNVAFMDEGKITAIDTSHNFFNNQSNIRIKDFLNKIFHK
;
A
#
# COMPACT_ATOMS: atom_id res chain seq x y z
N MET A 1 16.01 -8.46 19.84
CA MET A 1 14.94 -9.32 19.30
C MET A 1 15.07 -9.29 17.80
N LEU A 2 15.13 -10.45 17.13
CA LEU A 2 15.09 -10.52 15.68
C LEU A 2 13.72 -10.00 15.25
N SER A 3 13.68 -9.00 14.36
CA SER A 3 12.43 -8.46 13.83
C SER A 3 11.72 -9.56 13.03
N GLU A 4 10.44 -9.80 13.34
CA GLU A 4 9.64 -10.80 12.67
C GLU A 4 9.29 -10.33 11.26
N THR A 5 9.62 -11.14 10.25
CA THR A 5 9.32 -10.80 8.85
C THR A 5 7.82 -10.88 8.62
N ASN A 6 7.21 -9.77 8.21
CA ASN A 6 5.77 -9.69 7.96
C ASN A 6 5.44 -9.90 6.47
N LEU A 7 6.25 -9.34 5.55
CA LEU A 7 6.12 -9.56 4.11
C LEU A 7 7.47 -9.91 3.49
N LYS A 8 7.47 -10.95 2.65
CA LYS A 8 8.63 -11.32 1.83
C LYS A 8 8.20 -11.46 0.38
N VAL A 9 8.89 -10.74 -0.49
CA VAL A 9 8.71 -10.75 -1.94
C VAL A 9 9.98 -11.31 -2.56
N VAL A 10 9.87 -12.32 -3.44
CA VAL A 10 11.01 -12.99 -4.04
C VAL A 10 10.85 -13.08 -5.54
N ASN A 11 11.77 -12.46 -6.27
CA ASN A 11 11.94 -12.54 -7.73
C ASN A 11 10.64 -12.33 -8.53
N ILE A 12 9.80 -11.36 -8.12
CA ILE A 12 8.56 -11.05 -8.84
C ILE A 12 8.89 -10.52 -10.23
N LYS A 13 8.27 -11.15 -11.24
CA LYS A 13 8.33 -10.74 -12.65
C LYS A 13 6.93 -10.53 -13.20
N LYS A 14 6.73 -9.45 -13.96
CA LYS A 14 5.47 -9.16 -14.66
C LYS A 14 5.73 -8.49 -16.00
N ASN A 15 5.13 -9.03 -17.04
CA ASN A 15 5.18 -8.48 -18.39
C ASN A 15 3.77 -8.09 -18.84
N TYR A 16 3.64 -6.94 -19.51
CA TYR A 16 2.42 -6.51 -20.17
C TYR A 16 2.70 -6.35 -21.67
N LYS A 17 2.05 -7.14 -22.50
CA LYS A 17 2.15 -7.04 -23.97
C LYS A 17 3.60 -6.93 -24.48
N GLY A 18 4.50 -7.73 -23.92
CA GLY A 18 5.90 -7.77 -24.32
C GLY A 18 6.82 -6.75 -23.62
N THR A 19 6.27 -5.85 -22.81
CA THR A 19 7.07 -4.92 -22.00
C THR A 19 7.19 -5.44 -20.57
N SER A 20 8.43 -5.56 -20.08
CA SER A 20 8.69 -5.98 -18.70
C SER A 20 8.43 -4.82 -17.75
N ALA A 21 7.33 -4.91 -16.98
CA ALA A 21 6.98 -3.91 -15.99
C ALA A 21 7.64 -4.18 -14.62
N ILE A 22 7.86 -5.46 -14.30
CA ILE A 22 8.58 -5.88 -13.09
C ILE A 22 9.56 -6.98 -13.51
N ASN A 23 10.82 -6.83 -13.13
CA ASN A 23 11.91 -7.68 -13.60
C ASN A 23 12.77 -8.20 -12.44
N GLY A 24 12.25 -9.18 -11.71
CA GLY A 24 12.99 -9.87 -10.65
C GLY A 24 13.12 -9.09 -9.35
N VAL A 25 12.02 -8.45 -8.92
CA VAL A 25 11.99 -7.67 -7.67
C VAL A 25 11.96 -8.58 -6.45
N SER A 26 12.86 -8.31 -5.48
CA SER A 26 12.93 -9.02 -4.21
C SER A 26 13.18 -8.03 -3.06
N PHE A 27 12.46 -8.19 -1.95
CA PHE A 27 12.67 -7.45 -0.70
C PHE A 27 11.91 -8.10 0.46
N THR A 28 12.19 -7.65 1.67
CA THR A 28 11.48 -8.04 2.89
C THR A 28 11.07 -6.79 3.67
N VAL A 29 9.93 -6.88 4.36
CA VAL A 29 9.45 -5.85 5.29
C VAL A 29 9.12 -6.54 6.61
N ASN A 30 9.69 -6.05 7.71
CA ASN A 30 9.41 -6.60 9.02
C ASN A 30 8.19 -5.93 9.63
N LYS A 31 7.64 -6.56 10.66
CA LYS A 31 6.48 -6.05 11.39
C LYS A 31 6.77 -4.66 11.99
N GLY A 32 5.91 -3.70 11.69
CA GLY A 32 6.04 -2.31 12.12
C GLY A 32 7.01 -1.46 11.30
N ASP A 33 7.67 -2.03 10.27
CA ASP A 33 8.51 -1.27 9.35
C ASP A 33 7.67 -0.58 8.26
N ILE A 34 8.20 0.53 7.77
CA ILE A 34 7.63 1.29 6.65
C ILE A 34 8.65 1.32 5.52
N LEU A 35 8.34 0.62 4.42
CA LEU A 35 9.13 0.65 3.20
C LEU A 35 8.50 1.63 2.20
N SER A 36 9.18 2.73 1.89
CA SER A 36 8.77 3.57 0.77
C SER A 36 9.45 3.15 -0.52
N ILE A 37 8.67 3.03 -1.60
CA ILE A 37 9.17 2.73 -2.94
C ILE A 37 9.06 4.00 -3.78
N ILE A 38 10.20 4.55 -4.18
CA ILE A 38 10.30 5.75 -5.00
C ILE A 38 10.97 5.44 -6.34
N GLY A 39 10.82 6.33 -7.30
CA GLY A 39 11.41 6.17 -8.63
C GLY A 39 10.58 6.85 -9.72
N PRO A 40 11.07 6.91 -10.97
CA PRO A 40 10.39 7.59 -12.07
C PRO A 40 9.01 7.00 -12.36
N SER A 41 8.16 7.79 -13.02
CA SER A 41 6.89 7.30 -13.56
C SER A 41 7.16 6.19 -14.57
N GLY A 42 6.31 5.13 -14.53
CA GLY A 42 6.51 3.96 -15.39
C GLY A 42 7.54 2.95 -14.88
N ALA A 43 8.20 3.16 -13.74
CA ALA A 43 9.16 2.21 -13.17
C ALA A 43 8.55 0.87 -12.69
N GLY A 44 7.21 0.76 -12.64
CA GLY A 44 6.51 -0.47 -12.23
C GLY A 44 6.03 -0.49 -10.78
N LYS A 45 6.12 0.63 -10.04
CA LYS A 45 5.79 0.72 -8.61
C LYS A 45 4.36 0.27 -8.29
N SER A 46 3.35 0.86 -8.95
CA SER A 46 1.93 0.49 -8.76
C SER A 46 1.64 -0.94 -9.20
N SER A 47 2.25 -1.39 -10.29
CA SER A 47 2.15 -2.79 -10.73
C SER A 47 2.71 -3.74 -9.68
N LEU A 48 3.82 -3.38 -9.01
CA LEU A 48 4.39 -4.19 -7.94
C LEU A 48 3.42 -4.34 -6.77
N LEU A 49 2.79 -3.25 -6.30
CA LEU A 49 1.80 -3.33 -5.21
C LEU A 49 0.59 -4.19 -5.60
N ARG A 50 0.07 -4.04 -6.83
CA ARG A 50 -1.06 -4.85 -7.33
C ARG A 50 -0.70 -6.33 -7.44
N ASN A 51 0.54 -6.65 -7.80
CA ASN A 51 1.03 -8.03 -7.84
C ASN A 51 1.19 -8.62 -6.41
N ILE A 52 1.66 -7.84 -5.44
CA ILE A 52 1.78 -8.28 -4.05
C ILE A 52 0.42 -8.65 -3.46
N ILE A 53 -0.61 -7.79 -3.63
CA ILE A 53 -1.97 -8.06 -3.11
C ILE A 53 -2.77 -9.02 -3.99
N GLN A 54 -2.19 -9.54 -5.08
CA GLN A 54 -2.86 -10.46 -6.00
C GLN A 54 -4.16 -9.88 -6.61
N ILE A 55 -4.17 -8.57 -6.95
CA ILE A 55 -5.16 -7.98 -7.86
C ILE A 55 -4.78 -8.31 -9.29
N GLU A 56 -3.47 -8.30 -9.57
CA GLU A 56 -2.87 -8.77 -10.80
C GLU A 56 -1.90 -9.90 -10.46
N GLU A 57 -2.06 -11.06 -11.10
CA GLU A 57 -1.17 -12.20 -10.85
C GLU A 57 0.20 -11.95 -11.47
N PRO A 58 1.33 -12.13 -10.73
CA PRO A 58 2.67 -12.10 -11.30
C PRO A 58 2.85 -13.22 -12.34
N ASP A 59 3.72 -13.01 -13.31
CA ASP A 59 4.09 -14.10 -14.23
C ASP A 59 4.93 -15.16 -13.52
N TYR A 60 5.86 -14.70 -12.66
CA TYR A 60 6.73 -15.53 -11.82
C TYR A 60 7.07 -14.82 -10.51
N GLY A 61 7.50 -15.60 -9.53
CA GLY A 61 8.00 -15.16 -8.24
C GLY A 61 7.22 -15.73 -7.06
N GLU A 62 7.49 -15.20 -5.89
CA GLU A 62 6.90 -15.69 -4.65
C GLU A 62 6.53 -14.51 -3.74
N VAL A 63 5.38 -14.59 -3.09
CA VAL A 63 4.92 -13.64 -2.06
C VAL A 63 4.55 -14.43 -0.80
N TYR A 64 5.10 -14.02 0.34
CA TYR A 64 4.83 -14.60 1.64
C TYR A 64 4.35 -13.54 2.61
N ILE A 65 3.38 -13.90 3.46
CA ILE A 65 2.91 -13.11 4.60
C ILE A 65 3.11 -13.97 5.84
N ASP A 66 3.81 -13.47 6.86
CA ASP A 66 4.16 -14.22 8.07
C ASP A 66 4.76 -15.60 7.78
N ASN A 67 5.64 -15.70 6.77
CA ASN A 67 6.22 -16.93 6.25
C ASN A 67 5.22 -17.90 5.58
N GLU A 68 3.95 -17.55 5.43
CA GLU A 68 2.96 -18.31 4.68
C GLU A 68 2.89 -17.86 3.23
N VAL A 69 2.85 -18.81 2.29
CA VAL A 69 2.84 -18.51 0.84
C VAL A 69 1.50 -17.94 0.43
N LEU A 70 1.47 -16.68 -0.05
CA LEU A 70 0.30 -16.09 -0.72
C LEU A 70 0.31 -16.39 -2.22
N PHE A 71 1.47 -16.37 -2.85
CA PHE A 71 1.68 -16.70 -4.26
C PHE A 71 3.05 -17.34 -4.45
N CYS A 72 3.12 -18.37 -5.30
CA CYS A 72 4.38 -18.99 -5.71
C CYS A 72 4.24 -19.59 -7.11
N LYS A 73 5.06 -19.09 -8.04
CA LYS A 73 5.20 -19.64 -9.39
C LYS A 73 6.64 -19.46 -9.85
N ARG A 74 7.34 -20.57 -10.04
CA ARG A 74 8.71 -20.56 -10.55
C ARG A 74 8.74 -20.69 -12.06
N GLU A 75 9.81 -20.20 -12.67
CA GLU A 75 9.98 -20.27 -14.12
C GLU A 75 10.00 -21.73 -14.60
N GLY A 76 9.16 -22.07 -15.59
CA GLY A 76 8.98 -23.43 -16.06
C GLY A 76 8.04 -24.31 -15.22
N GLU A 77 7.54 -23.82 -14.10
CA GLU A 77 6.62 -24.55 -13.22
C GLU A 77 5.19 -23.98 -13.27
N LYS A 78 4.23 -24.81 -12.87
CA LYS A 78 2.85 -24.33 -12.62
C LYS A 78 2.82 -23.57 -11.30
N SER A 79 1.88 -22.62 -11.20
CA SER A 79 1.60 -21.93 -9.94
C SER A 79 1.27 -22.94 -8.83
N LEU A 80 1.79 -22.70 -7.63
CA LEU A 80 1.45 -23.50 -6.46
C LEU A 80 -0.05 -23.42 -6.20
N ASN A 81 -0.69 -24.56 -6.10
CA ASN A 81 -2.11 -24.63 -5.79
C ASN A 81 -2.32 -24.42 -4.28
N ILE A 82 -2.82 -23.25 -3.92
CA ILE A 82 -3.18 -22.89 -2.54
C ILE A 82 -4.68 -23.08 -2.38
N LEU A 83 -5.13 -23.68 -1.28
CA LEU A 83 -6.56 -23.78 -0.99
C LEU A 83 -7.17 -22.36 -0.95
N HIS A 84 -8.33 -22.18 -1.58
CA HIS A 84 -8.98 -20.87 -1.68
C HIS A 84 -9.23 -20.23 -0.31
N SER A 85 -9.60 -21.01 0.69
CA SER A 85 -9.77 -20.54 2.07
C SER A 85 -8.50 -19.96 2.67
N ASP A 86 -7.35 -20.60 2.44
CA ASP A 86 -6.06 -20.17 2.97
C ASP A 86 -5.55 -18.94 2.22
N PHE A 87 -5.73 -18.93 0.90
CA PHE A 87 -5.45 -17.75 0.08
C PHE A 87 -6.24 -16.52 0.57
N MET A 88 -7.56 -16.66 0.78
CA MET A 88 -8.40 -15.56 1.24
C MET A 88 -8.00 -15.07 2.63
N LYS A 89 -7.74 -15.98 3.59
CA LYS A 89 -7.26 -15.61 4.94
C LYS A 89 -5.96 -14.82 4.91
N ARG A 90 -5.00 -15.21 4.04
CA ARG A 90 -3.73 -14.50 3.89
C ARG A 90 -3.93 -13.15 3.21
N LYS A 91 -4.76 -13.11 2.16
CA LYS A 91 -5.07 -11.87 1.44
C LYS A 91 -5.78 -10.83 2.33
N GLU A 92 -6.63 -11.25 3.25
CA GLU A 92 -7.31 -10.38 4.22
C GLU A 92 -6.34 -9.65 5.17
N LYS A 93 -5.12 -10.17 5.35
CA LYS A 93 -4.06 -9.52 6.13
C LYS A 93 -3.48 -8.27 5.44
N ILE A 94 -3.77 -8.06 4.14
CA ILE A 94 -3.27 -6.92 3.37
C ILE A 94 -4.42 -5.98 3.06
N GLY A 95 -4.30 -4.72 3.49
CA GLY A 95 -5.13 -3.61 3.04
C GLY A 95 -4.47 -2.86 1.88
N MET A 96 -5.26 -2.23 1.02
CA MET A 96 -4.73 -1.38 -0.05
C MET A 96 -5.47 -0.05 -0.14
N ILE A 97 -4.70 1.02 -0.21
CA ILE A 97 -5.14 2.37 -0.51
C ILE A 97 -4.71 2.68 -1.94
N PHE A 98 -5.67 3.03 -2.78
CA PHE A 98 -5.47 3.29 -4.21
C PHE A 98 -5.30 4.79 -4.47
N GLN A 99 -4.63 5.12 -5.55
CA GLN A 99 -4.47 6.47 -6.08
C GLN A 99 -5.82 7.16 -6.36
N HIS A 100 -6.80 6.44 -6.89
CA HIS A 100 -8.13 6.92 -7.25
C HIS A 100 -9.19 6.43 -6.27
N PHE A 101 -9.09 6.70 -5.01
CA PHE A 101 -10.05 6.41 -3.92
C PHE A 101 -10.83 5.08 -4.03
N ASN A 102 -11.36 4.75 -5.19
CA ASN A 102 -12.15 3.55 -5.54
C ASN A 102 -13.33 3.31 -4.59
N LEU A 103 -13.98 4.38 -4.14
CA LEU A 103 -15.19 4.29 -3.34
C LEU A 103 -16.37 3.83 -4.20
N PHE A 104 -17.27 3.07 -3.62
CA PHE A 104 -18.53 2.70 -4.24
C PHE A 104 -19.43 3.94 -4.35
N PRO A 105 -19.72 4.45 -5.57
CA PRO A 105 -20.38 5.74 -5.75
C PRO A 105 -21.85 5.76 -5.27
N HIS A 106 -22.48 4.59 -5.20
CA HIS A 106 -23.86 4.39 -4.77
C HIS A 106 -24.00 4.05 -3.28
N LYS A 107 -22.91 4.14 -2.50
CA LYS A 107 -22.87 3.88 -1.06
C LYS A 107 -22.36 5.11 -0.32
N THR A 108 -22.90 5.35 0.87
CA THR A 108 -22.43 6.40 1.76
C THR A 108 -21.01 6.10 2.27
N ALA A 109 -20.38 7.06 2.97
CA ALA A 109 -19.07 6.86 3.60
C ALA A 109 -19.11 5.67 4.59
N LEU A 110 -20.13 5.59 5.42
CA LEU A 110 -20.34 4.49 6.36
C LEU A 110 -20.50 3.15 5.63
N GLU A 111 -21.38 3.09 4.63
CA GLU A 111 -21.65 1.88 3.86
C GLU A 111 -20.41 1.39 3.10
N ASN A 112 -19.57 2.28 2.59
CA ASN A 112 -18.29 1.91 1.99
C ASN A 112 -17.36 1.19 2.97
N ILE A 113 -17.39 1.57 4.25
CA ILE A 113 -16.49 1.01 5.27
C ILE A 113 -17.02 -0.34 5.78
N ILE A 114 -18.33 -0.48 6.03
CA ILE A 114 -18.90 -1.69 6.62
C ILE A 114 -19.07 -2.86 5.63
N GLU A 115 -19.00 -2.61 4.34
CA GLU A 115 -19.29 -3.62 3.30
C GLU A 115 -18.42 -4.87 3.42
N ALA A 116 -17.10 -4.69 3.43
CA ALA A 116 -16.17 -5.81 3.48
C ALA A 116 -16.21 -6.56 4.83
N PRO A 117 -16.24 -5.91 6.01
CA PRO A 117 -16.46 -6.59 7.28
C PRO A 117 -17.71 -7.47 7.31
N ILE A 118 -18.85 -7.01 6.77
CA ILE A 118 -20.10 -7.78 6.76
C ILE A 118 -20.02 -8.91 5.76
N ILE A 119 -19.59 -8.65 4.52
CA ILE A 119 -19.65 -9.64 3.43
C ILE A 119 -18.55 -10.69 3.55
N VAL A 120 -17.31 -10.26 3.84
CA VAL A 120 -16.13 -11.13 3.84
C VAL A 120 -15.94 -11.79 5.20
N LYS A 121 -15.88 -10.97 6.28
CA LYS A 121 -15.64 -11.48 7.65
C LYS A 121 -16.90 -11.97 8.37
N LYS A 122 -18.09 -11.76 7.76
CA LYS A 122 -19.38 -12.15 8.33
C LYS A 122 -19.66 -11.51 9.71
N HIS A 123 -19.11 -10.32 9.95
CA HIS A 123 -19.38 -9.56 11.17
C HIS A 123 -20.86 -9.19 11.26
N ASN A 124 -21.37 -9.10 12.49
CA ASN A 124 -22.68 -8.53 12.72
C ASN A 124 -22.71 -7.07 12.23
N ARG A 125 -23.86 -6.65 11.66
CA ARG A 125 -24.02 -5.29 11.10
C ARG A 125 -23.80 -4.20 12.15
N ASP A 126 -24.35 -4.38 13.36
CA ASP A 126 -24.28 -3.37 14.41
C ASP A 126 -22.84 -3.20 14.92
N GLU A 127 -22.10 -4.30 15.06
CA GLU A 127 -20.65 -4.27 15.39
C GLU A 127 -19.84 -3.60 14.28
N ALA A 128 -20.13 -3.92 13.01
CA ALA A 128 -19.45 -3.30 11.87
C ALA A 128 -19.72 -1.79 11.80
N VAL A 129 -20.93 -1.35 12.08
CA VAL A 129 -21.31 0.07 12.15
C VAL A 129 -20.59 0.78 13.29
N GLU A 130 -20.56 0.20 14.48
CA GLU A 130 -19.85 0.81 15.62
C GLU A 130 -18.36 1.00 15.33
N GLU A 131 -17.71 -0.02 14.76
CA GLU A 131 -16.30 0.03 14.39
C GLU A 131 -16.03 1.04 13.27
N ALA A 132 -16.89 1.08 12.24
CA ALA A 132 -16.80 2.06 11.16
C ALA A 132 -16.96 3.50 11.65
N LEU A 133 -17.82 3.76 12.64
CA LEU A 133 -17.96 5.08 13.24
C LEU A 133 -16.70 5.50 14.00
N LYS A 134 -16.02 4.57 14.69
CA LYS A 134 -14.71 4.82 15.31
C LYS A 134 -13.64 5.16 14.27
N LEU A 135 -13.61 4.41 13.17
CA LEU A 135 -12.68 4.68 12.04
C LEU A 135 -12.97 6.01 11.36
N LEU A 136 -14.24 6.36 11.13
CA LEU A 136 -14.60 7.68 10.61
C LEU A 136 -14.20 8.82 11.56
N ASP A 137 -14.30 8.58 12.85
CA ASP A 137 -13.88 9.55 13.87
C ASP A 137 -12.35 9.76 13.85
N SER A 138 -11.57 8.66 13.78
CA SER A 138 -10.09 8.71 13.72
C SER A 138 -9.56 9.44 12.47
N VAL A 139 -10.32 9.44 11.37
CA VAL A 139 -9.98 10.21 10.16
C VAL A 139 -10.70 11.57 10.09
N GLY A 140 -11.39 12.00 11.17
CA GLY A 140 -12.06 13.29 11.28
C GLY A 140 -13.34 13.44 10.44
N LEU A 141 -13.99 12.32 10.05
CA LEU A 141 -15.13 12.33 9.13
C LEU A 141 -16.42 11.73 9.69
N LYS A 142 -16.54 11.59 11.01
CA LYS A 142 -17.76 11.04 11.64
C LYS A 142 -19.04 11.80 11.24
N HIS A 143 -18.94 13.13 11.09
CA HIS A 143 -20.04 14.00 10.66
C HIS A 143 -20.44 13.80 9.19
N LYS A 144 -19.63 13.09 8.40
CA LYS A 144 -19.86 12.78 6.98
C LYS A 144 -20.29 11.33 6.74
N LYS A 145 -20.67 10.58 7.78
CA LYS A 145 -21.01 9.16 7.68
C LYS A 145 -22.08 8.83 6.64
N ASP A 146 -23.05 9.72 6.46
CA ASP A 146 -24.18 9.56 5.54
C ASP A 146 -23.95 10.24 4.16
N SER A 147 -22.79 10.89 3.96
CA SER A 147 -22.44 11.52 2.68
C SER A 147 -22.04 10.49 1.64
N TYR A 148 -22.47 10.70 0.40
CA TYR A 148 -22.04 9.94 -0.77
C TYR A 148 -20.69 10.47 -1.29
N PRO A 149 -19.92 9.66 -2.06
CA PRO A 149 -18.63 10.08 -2.60
C PRO A 149 -18.66 11.39 -3.41
N ASN A 150 -19.74 11.69 -4.14
CA ASN A 150 -19.87 12.93 -4.90
C ASN A 150 -20.04 14.19 -4.02
N GLU A 151 -20.37 14.02 -2.73
CA GLU A 151 -20.54 15.09 -1.75
C GLU A 151 -19.26 15.32 -0.91
N LEU A 152 -18.20 14.55 -1.17
CA LEU A 152 -16.94 14.60 -0.46
C LEU A 152 -15.84 15.25 -1.30
N SER A 153 -14.96 16.06 -0.65
CA SER A 153 -13.73 16.52 -1.28
C SER A 153 -12.77 15.37 -1.59
N GLY A 154 -11.75 15.61 -2.43
CA GLY A 154 -10.72 14.61 -2.72
C GLY A 154 -10.06 14.04 -1.47
N GLY A 155 -9.63 14.92 -0.55
CA GLY A 155 -9.01 14.51 0.72
C GLY A 155 -9.99 13.74 1.63
N GLN A 156 -11.28 14.12 1.65
CA GLN A 156 -12.30 13.37 2.38
C GLN A 156 -12.52 11.99 1.79
N LYS A 157 -12.61 11.86 0.45
CA LYS A 157 -12.71 10.56 -0.24
C LYS A 157 -11.54 9.65 0.12
N GLN A 158 -10.33 10.20 0.12
CA GLN A 158 -9.14 9.42 0.45
C GLN A 158 -9.14 8.96 1.91
N ARG A 159 -9.54 9.83 2.84
CA ARG A 159 -9.65 9.44 4.24
C ARG A 159 -10.74 8.39 4.48
N VAL A 160 -11.86 8.42 3.76
CA VAL A 160 -12.85 7.32 3.77
C VAL A 160 -12.26 6.04 3.19
N ALA A 161 -11.47 6.11 2.11
CA ALA A 161 -10.79 4.95 1.53
C ALA A 161 -9.77 4.33 2.50
N ILE A 162 -9.04 5.16 3.27
CA ILE A 162 -8.16 4.69 4.35
C ILE A 162 -8.98 3.98 5.44
N ALA A 163 -10.05 4.59 5.94
CA ALA A 163 -10.92 3.99 6.94
C ALA A 163 -11.51 2.65 6.46
N ARG A 164 -11.90 2.57 5.19
CA ARG A 164 -12.38 1.32 4.57
C ARG A 164 -11.30 0.23 4.56
N ALA A 165 -10.06 0.57 4.21
CA ALA A 165 -8.97 -0.40 4.22
C ALA A 165 -8.69 -0.90 5.65
N LEU A 166 -8.72 -0.01 6.65
CA LEU A 166 -8.51 -0.34 8.06
C LEU A 166 -9.63 -1.17 8.68
N ALA A 167 -10.87 -1.07 8.18
CA ALA A 167 -12.01 -1.83 8.67
C ALA A 167 -11.84 -3.35 8.57
N MET A 168 -10.98 -3.81 7.66
CA MET A 168 -10.59 -5.22 7.54
C MET A 168 -9.51 -5.62 8.55
N LYS A 169 -9.00 -4.69 9.40
CA LYS A 169 -7.93 -4.92 10.37
C LYS A 169 -6.72 -5.61 9.72
N PRO A 170 -6.14 -5.01 8.67
CA PRO A 170 -5.00 -5.59 7.98
C PRO A 170 -3.75 -5.53 8.87
N GLU A 171 -2.82 -6.47 8.65
CA GLU A 171 -1.49 -6.45 9.27
C GLU A 171 -0.49 -5.65 8.44
N ILE A 172 -0.75 -5.50 7.13
CA ILE A 172 0.08 -4.78 6.17
C ILE A 172 -0.81 -3.83 5.36
N LEU A 173 -0.39 -2.58 5.21
CA LEU A 173 -1.08 -1.58 4.40
C LEU A 173 -0.24 -1.18 3.19
N LEU A 174 -0.75 -1.42 1.99
CA LEU A 174 -0.15 -0.97 0.73
C LEU A 174 -0.77 0.36 0.33
N CYS A 175 0.04 1.39 0.09
CA CYS A 175 -0.40 2.73 -0.29
C CYS A 175 0.16 3.07 -1.68
N ASP A 176 -0.71 3.06 -2.69
CA ASP A 176 -0.34 3.39 -4.08
C ASP A 176 -0.64 4.86 -4.35
N GLU A 177 0.37 5.73 -4.21
CA GLU A 177 0.30 7.18 -4.43
C GLU A 177 -0.92 7.84 -3.76
N PRO A 178 -1.08 7.74 -2.44
CA PRO A 178 -2.31 8.11 -1.72
C PRO A 178 -2.67 9.60 -1.80
N THR A 179 -1.78 10.45 -2.30
CA THR A 179 -1.94 11.90 -2.38
C THR A 179 -1.96 12.46 -3.80
N SER A 180 -1.60 11.67 -4.82
CA SER A 180 -1.37 12.16 -6.19
C SER A 180 -2.63 12.67 -6.91
N ALA A 181 -3.82 12.25 -6.47
CA ALA A 181 -5.11 12.71 -7.01
C ALA A 181 -5.73 13.86 -6.18
N LEU A 182 -4.95 14.50 -5.31
CA LEU A 182 -5.41 15.54 -4.40
C LEU A 182 -4.82 16.91 -4.76
N ASP A 183 -5.62 17.96 -4.48
CA ASP A 183 -5.12 19.32 -4.47
C ASP A 183 -4.07 19.50 -3.35
N PRO A 184 -3.03 20.34 -3.54
CA PRO A 184 -1.94 20.52 -2.57
C PRO A 184 -2.41 20.85 -1.15
N GLU A 185 -3.50 21.60 -1.01
CA GLU A 185 -4.07 21.99 0.28
C GLU A 185 -4.63 20.79 1.08
N LEU A 186 -5.02 19.70 0.39
CA LEU A 186 -5.64 18.53 0.99
C LEU A 186 -4.62 17.42 1.31
N ILE A 187 -3.40 17.50 0.78
CA ILE A 187 -2.35 16.49 0.98
C ILE A 187 -2.05 16.31 2.48
N GLY A 188 -1.90 17.42 3.20
CA GLY A 188 -1.55 17.41 4.63
C GLY A 188 -2.51 16.59 5.50
N GLU A 189 -3.81 16.64 5.21
CA GLU A 189 -4.83 15.89 5.95
C GLU A 189 -4.66 14.37 5.82
N VAL A 190 -4.34 13.90 4.61
CA VAL A 190 -4.13 12.46 4.33
C VAL A 190 -2.81 11.99 4.92
N LEU A 191 -1.73 12.78 4.76
CA LEU A 191 -0.42 12.45 5.35
C LEU A 191 -0.47 12.38 6.87
N THR A 192 -1.28 13.23 7.53
CA THR A 192 -1.48 13.18 8.98
C THR A 192 -2.06 11.83 9.42
N VAL A 193 -3.08 11.32 8.72
CA VAL A 193 -3.65 10.01 9.02
C VAL A 193 -2.61 8.90 8.88
N LEU A 194 -1.81 8.91 7.81
CA LEU A 194 -0.75 7.90 7.62
C LEU A 194 0.36 8.00 8.69
N LYS A 195 0.67 9.22 9.18
CA LYS A 195 1.61 9.40 10.29
C LYS A 195 1.08 8.82 11.61
N GLU A 196 -0.22 8.95 11.89
CA GLU A 196 -0.80 8.32 13.08
C GLU A 196 -0.73 6.79 12.99
N LEU A 197 -1.04 6.20 11.84
CA LEU A 197 -0.88 4.75 11.63
C LEU A 197 0.58 4.28 11.83
N ALA A 198 1.55 5.09 11.42
CA ALA A 198 2.96 4.81 11.65
C ALA A 198 3.33 4.81 13.15
N LYS A 199 2.78 5.73 13.93
CA LYS A 199 2.96 5.75 15.39
C LYS A 199 2.38 4.49 16.05
N GLU A 200 1.29 3.95 15.50
CA GLU A 200 0.67 2.70 15.94
C GLU A 200 1.43 1.44 15.46
N LYS A 201 2.60 1.63 14.82
CA LYS A 201 3.43 0.53 14.30
C LYS A 201 2.76 -0.32 13.21
N MET A 202 1.87 0.29 12.41
CA MET A 202 1.34 -0.35 11.22
C MET A 202 2.47 -0.64 10.23
N THR A 203 2.56 -1.89 9.75
CA THR A 203 3.48 -2.24 8.67
C THR A 203 2.96 -1.64 7.37
N MET A 204 3.77 -0.83 6.67
CA MET A 204 3.33 -0.16 5.45
C MET A 204 4.32 -0.30 4.30
N ILE A 205 3.79 -0.41 3.08
CA ILE A 205 4.55 -0.17 1.84
C ILE A 205 3.90 1.01 1.14
N ILE A 206 4.67 2.06 0.90
CA ILE A 206 4.14 3.32 0.39
C ILE A 206 4.84 3.68 -0.92
N VAL A 207 4.10 3.82 -1.99
CA VAL A 207 4.55 4.50 -3.21
C VAL A 207 4.16 5.97 -3.08
N SER A 208 5.13 6.88 -3.10
CA SER A 208 4.85 8.31 -2.95
C SER A 208 5.86 9.17 -3.72
N HIS A 209 5.41 10.35 -4.12
CA HIS A 209 6.24 11.44 -4.66
C HIS A 209 6.52 12.55 -3.63
N GLU A 210 5.96 12.45 -2.44
CA GLU A 210 6.13 13.40 -1.33
C GLU A 210 7.43 13.10 -0.56
N MET A 211 8.58 13.58 -1.05
CA MET A 211 9.91 13.18 -0.51
C MET A 211 10.12 13.55 0.95
N SER A 212 9.58 14.68 1.40
CA SER A 212 9.66 15.08 2.82
C SER A 212 8.94 14.07 3.72
N PHE A 213 7.77 13.61 3.28
CA PHE A 213 6.99 12.59 3.97
C PHE A 213 7.71 11.23 3.96
N VAL A 214 8.27 10.84 2.81
CA VAL A 214 9.08 9.61 2.68
C VAL A 214 10.27 9.66 3.64
N TYR A 215 11.00 10.76 3.69
CA TYR A 215 12.15 10.94 4.59
C TYR A 215 11.77 10.81 6.06
N GLU A 216 10.68 11.45 6.47
CA GLU A 216 10.23 11.51 7.87
C GLU A 216 9.66 10.16 8.36
N LEU A 217 8.91 9.47 7.49
CA LEU A 217 8.09 8.33 7.91
C LEU A 217 8.76 6.98 7.72
N SER A 218 9.60 6.84 6.68
CA SER A 218 10.09 5.53 6.25
C SER A 218 11.19 5.00 7.16
N THR A 219 11.12 3.72 7.50
CA THR A 219 12.28 3.00 8.06
C THR A 219 13.31 2.73 6.97
N ASN A 220 12.84 2.29 5.80
CA ASN A 220 13.66 2.02 4.63
C ASN A 220 13.04 2.66 3.37
N VAL A 221 13.91 2.99 2.42
CA VAL A 221 13.53 3.51 1.10
C VAL A 221 14.13 2.62 0.02
N ALA A 222 13.28 2.18 -0.92
CA ALA A 222 13.68 1.43 -2.10
C ALA A 222 13.58 2.33 -3.34
N PHE A 223 14.61 2.33 -4.18
CA PHE A 223 14.57 3.00 -5.48
C PHE A 223 14.27 1.97 -6.58
N MET A 224 13.17 2.19 -7.27
CA MET A 224 12.72 1.33 -8.38
C MET A 224 12.89 2.07 -9.71
N ASP A 225 13.62 1.46 -10.63
CA ASP A 225 13.83 1.95 -11.99
C ASP A 225 13.81 0.78 -12.97
N GLU A 226 13.20 0.96 -14.15
CA GLU A 226 13.09 -0.06 -15.22
C GLU A 226 12.64 -1.45 -14.71
N GLY A 227 11.65 -1.47 -13.84
CA GLY A 227 11.09 -2.70 -13.27
C GLY A 227 11.94 -3.40 -12.22
N LYS A 228 13.04 -2.80 -11.75
CA LYS A 228 13.96 -3.38 -10.77
C LYS A 228 14.11 -2.46 -9.55
N ILE A 229 14.28 -3.06 -8.38
CA ILE A 229 14.80 -2.33 -7.23
C ILE A 229 16.32 -2.29 -7.33
N THR A 230 16.89 -1.10 -7.49
CA THR A 230 18.33 -0.89 -7.68
C THR A 230 19.06 -0.53 -6.40
N ALA A 231 18.34 -0.06 -5.38
CA ALA A 231 18.88 0.20 -4.06
C ALA A 231 17.76 0.09 -3.01
N ILE A 232 18.12 -0.39 -1.81
CA ILE A 232 17.32 -0.29 -0.58
C ILE A 232 18.27 0.13 0.53
N ASP A 233 17.89 1.15 1.29
CA ASP A 233 18.66 1.60 2.46
C ASP A 233 17.71 2.22 3.50
N THR A 234 18.21 2.46 4.70
CA THR A 234 17.50 3.26 5.71
C THR A 234 17.20 4.66 5.14
N SER A 235 16.07 5.23 5.55
CA SER A 235 15.68 6.57 5.06
C SER A 235 16.81 7.58 5.20
N HIS A 236 17.46 7.64 6.37
CA HIS A 236 18.58 8.55 6.61
C HIS A 236 19.72 8.36 5.61
N ASN A 237 20.22 7.13 5.41
CA ASN A 237 21.31 6.85 4.50
C ASN A 237 20.93 7.12 3.05
N PHE A 238 19.70 6.74 2.67
CA PHE A 238 19.19 6.90 1.32
C PHE A 238 19.21 8.38 0.88
N PHE A 239 18.80 9.30 1.73
CA PHE A 239 18.73 10.72 1.38
C PHE A 239 20.05 11.47 1.60
N ASN A 240 20.84 11.10 2.61
CA ASN A 240 22.03 11.88 3.00
C ASN A 240 23.36 11.30 2.47
N ASN A 241 23.45 9.97 2.29
CA ASN A 241 24.70 9.28 1.96
C ASN A 241 24.67 8.55 0.61
N GLN A 242 23.78 8.97 -0.29
CA GLN A 242 23.62 8.29 -1.57
C GLN A 242 24.85 8.41 -2.46
N SER A 243 25.38 7.27 -2.93
CA SER A 243 26.52 7.20 -3.87
C SER A 243 26.07 6.99 -5.32
N ASN A 244 24.89 6.41 -5.55
CA ASN A 244 24.38 6.11 -6.87
C ASN A 244 23.99 7.38 -7.63
N ILE A 245 24.67 7.66 -8.76
CA ILE A 245 24.47 8.86 -9.58
C ILE A 245 23.02 8.96 -10.06
N ARG A 246 22.42 7.85 -10.50
CA ARG A 246 21.03 7.81 -11.00
C ARG A 246 20.01 8.24 -9.95
N ILE A 247 20.23 7.83 -8.68
CA ILE A 247 19.38 8.21 -7.57
C ILE A 247 19.59 9.68 -7.21
N LYS A 248 20.86 10.16 -7.18
CA LYS A 248 21.17 11.59 -6.98
C LYS A 248 20.46 12.47 -8.01
N ASP A 249 20.55 12.12 -9.27
CA ASP A 249 19.91 12.87 -10.36
C ASP A 249 18.37 12.88 -10.21
N PHE A 250 17.78 11.75 -9.78
CA PHE A 250 16.36 11.66 -9.51
C PHE A 250 15.95 12.57 -8.35
N LEU A 251 16.66 12.50 -7.21
CA LEU A 251 16.39 13.33 -6.04
C LEU A 251 16.56 14.82 -6.34
N ASN A 252 17.62 15.21 -7.03
CA ASN A 252 17.88 16.60 -7.41
C ASN A 252 16.74 17.17 -8.27
N LYS A 253 16.20 16.38 -9.21
CA LYS A 253 15.06 16.82 -10.05
C LYS A 253 13.79 17.07 -9.25
N ILE A 254 13.63 16.43 -8.09
CA ILE A 254 12.43 16.58 -7.25
C ILE A 254 12.60 17.73 -6.26
N PHE A 255 13.78 17.86 -5.64
CA PHE A 255 14.03 18.91 -4.64
C PHE A 255 14.26 20.30 -5.25
N HIS A 256 14.58 20.39 -6.54
CA HIS A 256 14.81 21.66 -7.25
C HIS A 256 13.66 22.04 -8.19
N LYS A 257 12.49 21.44 -8.03
CA LYS A 257 11.21 21.90 -8.58
C LYS A 257 10.52 22.79 -7.57
#